data_9fb7b70bf8737a4166133f0ddb935321
#
_entry.id   9fb7b70bf8737a4166133f0ddb935321
#
_cell.length_a   1.000
_cell.length_b   1.000
_cell.length_c   1.000
_cell.angle_alpha   90.00
_cell.angle_beta   90.00
_cell.angle_gamma   90.00
#
_symmetry.space_group_name_H-M   'P 1'
#
loop_
_entity.id
_entity.type
_entity.pdbx_description
1 polymer ?
#
loop_
_entity_poly.entity_id
_entity_poly.type
_entity_poly.pdbx_seq_one_letter_code
_entity_poly.pdbx_strand_id
1 'polypeptide(L)'
;MIKILLATDSFNQVNGVSTTYKNILNVTKRSVKVIHPGMFKNKSFKLYPEVEICYQPLKVYFKIKKINPTHIHIATEGTIGLIARLYCKLNNIPYSSAYHTKFPEYLKLMIGLPTSISYSFLKKFHRSSKAVLVPSNSCKKELLKKGFDNLTLWTRGVSKDLIAPLPKQKKINKSKKIKVLSVGRLSKEKNIEELCLLQDKFEITIVGDGPQYQFLKNKYNNISFLGYKFGKDLAKIYASHDVFCFTSETDTFGIVIIEALCNGLPVAAKNVTGPKDIVAHKQNGFLGSNLELSIIKCSNYNKTNIKKIARKNWSWRNAEKMLFDSLLK
;
A
#
# COMPACT_ATOMS: atom_id res chain seq x y z
N MET A 1 -22.35 13.97 -20.22
CA MET A 1 -22.11 13.74 -18.77
C MET A 1 -20.92 12.80 -18.61
N ILE A 2 -19.94 13.14 -17.76
CA ILE A 2 -18.76 12.32 -17.54
C ILE A 2 -19.14 11.08 -16.73
N LYS A 3 -18.91 9.89 -17.28
CA LYS A 3 -19.13 8.59 -16.65
C LYS A 3 -17.78 7.92 -16.38
N ILE A 4 -17.38 7.82 -15.14
CA ILE A 4 -16.09 7.26 -14.74
C ILE A 4 -16.27 5.79 -14.32
N LEU A 5 -15.39 4.93 -14.82
CA LEU A 5 -15.27 3.54 -14.40
C LEU A 5 -13.93 3.30 -13.73
N LEU A 6 -13.96 2.71 -12.55
CA LEU A 6 -12.81 2.11 -11.87
C LEU A 6 -12.80 0.61 -12.15
N ALA A 7 -11.77 0.12 -12.83
CA ALA A 7 -11.55 -1.31 -13.10
C ALA A 7 -10.41 -1.82 -12.22
N THR A 8 -10.68 -2.80 -11.36
CA THR A 8 -9.69 -3.30 -10.39
C THR A 8 -9.86 -4.80 -10.15
N ASP A 9 -8.75 -5.53 -10.03
CA ASP A 9 -8.76 -6.94 -9.60
C ASP A 9 -8.68 -7.09 -8.08
N SER A 10 -8.48 -5.98 -7.34
CA SER A 10 -8.35 -5.97 -5.89
C SER A 10 -9.29 -4.93 -5.28
N PHE A 11 -10.45 -5.38 -4.78
CA PHE A 11 -11.44 -4.49 -4.17
C PHE A 11 -11.99 -5.00 -2.84
N ASN A 12 -12.31 -6.29 -2.74
CA ASN A 12 -12.89 -6.87 -1.52
C ASN A 12 -11.85 -7.31 -0.50
N GLN A 13 -10.60 -7.45 -0.90
CA GLN A 13 -9.50 -7.90 -0.07
C GLN A 13 -9.01 -6.82 0.90
N VAL A 14 -8.29 -7.26 1.95
CA VAL A 14 -7.63 -6.36 2.89
C VAL A 14 -6.18 -6.14 2.45
N ASN A 15 -5.96 -5.10 1.64
CA ASN A 15 -4.62 -4.71 1.19
C ASN A 15 -4.57 -3.21 0.84
N GLY A 16 -3.37 -2.68 0.58
CA GLY A 16 -3.14 -1.27 0.30
C GLY A 16 -3.85 -0.74 -0.95
N VAL A 17 -4.04 -1.58 -1.98
CA VAL A 17 -4.74 -1.19 -3.23
C VAL A 17 -6.23 -1.00 -2.95
N SER A 18 -6.88 -2.01 -2.37
CA SER A 18 -8.29 -1.97 -1.98
C SER A 18 -8.57 -0.80 -1.03
N THR A 19 -7.74 -0.64 0.01
CA THR A 19 -7.84 0.49 0.96
C THR A 19 -7.76 1.84 0.26
N THR A 20 -6.84 2.00 -0.69
CA THR A 20 -6.68 3.23 -1.46
C THR A 20 -7.96 3.60 -2.20
N TYR A 21 -8.51 2.68 -3.00
CA TYR A 21 -9.68 3.00 -3.82
C TYR A 21 -10.96 3.15 -3.00
N LYS A 22 -11.16 2.37 -1.95
CA LYS A 22 -12.29 2.55 -1.02
C LYS A 22 -12.26 3.95 -0.38
N ASN A 23 -11.10 4.42 0.06
CA ASN A 23 -10.98 5.76 0.62
C ASN A 23 -11.19 6.88 -0.42
N ILE A 24 -10.69 6.71 -1.66
CA ILE A 24 -10.99 7.65 -2.75
C ILE A 24 -12.49 7.72 -3.01
N LEU A 25 -13.17 6.57 -3.09
CA LEU A 25 -14.62 6.51 -3.31
C LEU A 25 -15.42 7.14 -2.16
N ASN A 26 -14.93 7.04 -0.92
CA ASN A 26 -15.56 7.65 0.25
C ASN A 26 -15.45 9.18 0.29
N VAL A 27 -14.42 9.76 -0.33
CA VAL A 27 -14.20 11.23 -0.29
C VAL A 27 -14.64 11.94 -1.56
N THR A 28 -14.78 11.21 -2.68
CA THR A 28 -15.18 11.81 -3.96
C THR A 28 -16.67 12.15 -3.99
N LYS A 29 -16.97 13.29 -4.61
CA LYS A 29 -18.34 13.67 -4.97
C LYS A 29 -18.74 13.24 -6.39
N ARG A 30 -17.82 12.60 -7.13
CA ARG A 30 -18.02 12.13 -8.50
C ARG A 30 -18.75 10.80 -8.52
N SER A 31 -19.59 10.61 -9.53
CA SER A 31 -20.22 9.30 -9.77
C SER A 31 -19.21 8.37 -10.41
N VAL A 32 -18.71 7.41 -9.65
CA VAL A 32 -17.76 6.38 -10.10
C VAL A 32 -18.41 5.02 -10.01
N LYS A 33 -18.45 4.30 -11.13
CA LYS A 33 -18.84 2.89 -11.13
C LYS A 33 -17.59 2.03 -10.95
N VAL A 34 -17.72 0.92 -10.23
CA VAL A 34 -16.61 -0.01 -9.98
C VAL A 34 -16.90 -1.35 -10.64
N ILE A 35 -15.88 -1.95 -11.26
CA ILE A 35 -15.89 -3.35 -11.71
C ILE A 35 -14.73 -4.08 -11.05
N HIS A 36 -15.04 -5.23 -10.43
CA HIS A 36 -14.07 -6.07 -9.73
C HIS A 36 -14.46 -7.56 -9.82
N PRO A 37 -13.55 -8.52 -9.54
CA PRO A 37 -13.80 -9.97 -9.74
C PRO A 37 -15.02 -10.50 -8.98
N GLY A 38 -15.30 -10.00 -7.77
CA GLY A 38 -16.47 -10.44 -6.98
C GLY A 38 -17.84 -10.21 -7.62
N MET A 39 -17.91 -9.50 -8.76
CA MET A 39 -19.14 -9.34 -9.57
C MET A 39 -19.33 -10.47 -10.59
N PHE A 40 -18.37 -11.39 -10.71
CA PHE A 40 -18.31 -12.44 -11.73
C PHE A 40 -17.87 -13.76 -11.11
N LYS A 41 -17.96 -14.86 -11.86
CA LYS A 41 -17.30 -16.11 -11.45
C LYS A 41 -15.79 -15.89 -11.41
N ASN A 42 -15.19 -16.10 -10.26
CA ASN A 42 -13.77 -15.92 -10.01
C ASN A 42 -13.20 -17.10 -9.22
N LYS A 43 -11.88 -17.19 -9.18
CA LYS A 43 -11.14 -18.16 -8.37
C LYS A 43 -9.94 -17.48 -7.76
N SER A 44 -9.71 -17.70 -6.48
CA SER A 44 -8.50 -17.24 -5.82
C SER A 44 -7.27 -17.99 -6.31
N PHE A 45 -6.17 -17.30 -6.47
CA PHE A 45 -4.90 -17.90 -6.83
C PHE A 45 -4.35 -18.66 -5.62
N LYS A 46 -4.04 -19.96 -5.77
CA LYS A 46 -3.65 -20.86 -4.66
C LYS A 46 -2.49 -20.32 -3.80
N LEU A 47 -1.47 -19.75 -4.45
CA LEU A 47 -0.30 -19.18 -3.77
C LEU A 47 -0.56 -17.80 -3.14
N TYR A 48 -1.57 -17.08 -3.62
CA TYR A 48 -2.00 -15.76 -3.15
C TYR A 48 -3.51 -15.68 -3.16
N PRO A 49 -4.17 -16.17 -2.10
CA PRO A 49 -5.65 -16.27 -2.04
C PRO A 49 -6.37 -14.93 -2.20
N GLU A 50 -5.71 -13.82 -1.92
CA GLU A 50 -6.25 -12.48 -2.14
C GLU A 50 -6.17 -11.99 -3.60
N VAL A 51 -5.48 -12.73 -4.49
CA VAL A 51 -5.51 -12.45 -5.93
C VAL A 51 -6.64 -13.26 -6.55
N GLU A 52 -7.71 -12.59 -6.91
CA GLU A 52 -8.87 -13.18 -7.56
C GLU A 52 -8.73 -13.09 -9.09
N ILE A 53 -8.85 -14.21 -9.77
CA ILE A 53 -8.82 -14.30 -11.23
C ILE A 53 -10.24 -14.46 -11.73
N CYS A 54 -10.75 -13.50 -12.50
CA CYS A 54 -12.03 -13.58 -13.18
C CYS A 54 -11.88 -14.41 -14.48
N TYR A 55 -12.65 -15.48 -14.64
CA TYR A 55 -12.63 -16.33 -15.85
C TYR A 55 -13.84 -16.14 -16.74
N GLN A 56 -14.53 -15.00 -16.66
CA GLN A 56 -15.65 -14.62 -17.52
C GLN A 56 -15.36 -13.33 -18.32
N PRO A 57 -14.31 -13.29 -19.17
CA PRO A 57 -13.86 -12.06 -19.83
C PRO A 57 -14.98 -11.39 -20.67
N LEU A 58 -15.79 -12.17 -21.37
CA LEU A 58 -16.91 -11.64 -22.17
C LEU A 58 -17.95 -10.94 -21.30
N LYS A 59 -18.29 -11.51 -20.14
CA LYS A 59 -19.24 -10.85 -19.22
C LYS A 59 -18.68 -9.54 -18.67
N VAL A 60 -17.39 -9.47 -18.37
CA VAL A 60 -16.71 -8.23 -17.96
C VAL A 60 -16.82 -7.20 -19.09
N TYR A 61 -16.48 -7.58 -20.33
CA TYR A 61 -16.55 -6.69 -21.49
C TYR A 61 -17.99 -6.12 -21.69
N PHE A 62 -19.00 -6.98 -21.72
CA PHE A 62 -20.40 -6.54 -21.88
C PHE A 62 -20.89 -5.70 -20.69
N LYS A 63 -20.42 -5.96 -19.47
CA LYS A 63 -20.74 -5.14 -18.31
C LYS A 63 -20.16 -3.73 -18.46
N ILE A 64 -18.90 -3.59 -18.94
CA ILE A 64 -18.29 -2.30 -19.25
C ILE A 64 -19.10 -1.59 -20.35
N LYS A 65 -19.44 -2.31 -21.42
CA LYS A 65 -20.26 -1.78 -22.52
C LYS A 65 -21.61 -1.24 -22.02
N LYS A 66 -22.30 -1.98 -21.13
CA LYS A 66 -23.58 -1.54 -20.53
C LYS A 66 -23.42 -0.28 -19.67
N ILE A 67 -22.32 -0.12 -18.96
CA ILE A 67 -22.02 1.10 -18.19
C ILE A 67 -21.77 2.29 -19.12
N ASN A 68 -21.22 2.03 -20.29
CA ASN A 68 -20.88 3.03 -21.31
C ASN A 68 -20.04 4.18 -20.71
N PRO A 69 -18.84 3.90 -20.15
CA PRO A 69 -18.02 4.91 -19.52
C PRO A 69 -17.37 5.85 -20.56
N THR A 70 -17.20 7.12 -20.18
CA THR A 70 -16.42 8.08 -20.99
C THR A 70 -14.94 8.07 -20.62
N HIS A 71 -14.60 7.65 -19.40
CA HIS A 71 -13.24 7.56 -18.87
C HIS A 71 -13.11 6.30 -18.00
N ILE A 72 -11.96 5.64 -18.10
CA ILE A 72 -11.67 4.43 -17.30
C ILE A 72 -10.35 4.64 -16.54
N HIS A 73 -10.38 4.35 -15.25
CA HIS A 73 -9.15 4.15 -14.47
C HIS A 73 -8.92 2.66 -14.25
N ILE A 74 -7.79 2.14 -14.73
CA ILE A 74 -7.38 0.74 -14.57
C ILE A 74 -6.42 0.67 -13.39
N ALA A 75 -6.92 0.16 -12.27
CA ALA A 75 -6.20 0.14 -11.01
C ALA A 75 -5.14 -0.97 -10.91
N THR A 76 -5.36 -2.09 -11.61
CA THR A 76 -4.52 -3.30 -11.52
C THR A 76 -4.37 -3.97 -12.87
N GLU A 77 -3.31 -4.78 -13.02
CA GLU A 77 -2.90 -5.40 -14.26
C GLU A 77 -3.45 -6.84 -14.44
N GLY A 78 -4.42 -7.24 -13.60
CA GLY A 78 -5.03 -8.56 -13.65
C GLY A 78 -6.11 -8.71 -14.71
N THR A 79 -6.98 -9.69 -14.56
CA THR A 79 -7.97 -10.07 -15.59
C THR A 79 -8.98 -8.97 -15.88
N ILE A 80 -9.47 -8.28 -14.84
CA ILE A 80 -10.39 -7.13 -15.00
C ILE A 80 -9.67 -5.98 -15.72
N GLY A 81 -8.42 -5.67 -15.28
CA GLY A 81 -7.61 -4.61 -15.91
C GLY A 81 -7.32 -4.89 -17.38
N LEU A 82 -6.97 -6.13 -17.74
CA LEU A 82 -6.72 -6.54 -19.14
C LEU A 82 -7.96 -6.34 -20.03
N ILE A 83 -9.13 -6.76 -19.57
CA ILE A 83 -10.38 -6.60 -20.32
C ILE A 83 -10.80 -5.11 -20.43
N ALA A 84 -10.64 -4.36 -19.37
CA ALA A 84 -10.90 -2.91 -19.39
C ALA A 84 -9.96 -2.19 -20.38
N ARG A 85 -8.67 -2.56 -20.41
CA ARG A 85 -7.71 -2.03 -21.38
C ARG A 85 -8.08 -2.39 -22.82
N LEU A 86 -8.48 -3.66 -23.08
CA LEU A 86 -8.96 -4.10 -24.38
C LEU A 86 -10.17 -3.29 -24.82
N TYR A 87 -11.14 -3.12 -23.92
CA TYR A 87 -12.33 -2.30 -24.18
C TYR A 87 -11.96 -0.86 -24.55
N CYS A 88 -11.05 -0.22 -23.80
CA CYS A 88 -10.57 1.13 -24.10
C CYS A 88 -9.98 1.22 -25.51
N LYS A 89 -9.13 0.25 -25.89
CA LYS A 89 -8.49 0.23 -27.22
C LYS A 89 -9.49 0.08 -28.35
N LEU A 90 -10.46 -0.82 -28.20
CA LEU A 90 -11.46 -1.10 -29.24
C LEU A 90 -12.47 0.03 -29.42
N ASN A 91 -12.71 0.83 -28.39
CA ASN A 91 -13.73 1.89 -28.40
C ASN A 91 -13.12 3.31 -28.32
N ASN A 92 -11.80 3.45 -28.44
CA ASN A 92 -11.06 4.73 -28.35
C ASN A 92 -11.37 5.54 -27.09
N ILE A 93 -11.57 4.85 -25.94
CA ILE A 93 -11.86 5.50 -24.66
C ILE A 93 -10.55 5.84 -23.97
N PRO A 94 -10.35 7.09 -23.54
CA PRO A 94 -9.18 7.48 -22.76
C PRO A 94 -9.16 6.79 -21.41
N TYR A 95 -7.98 6.33 -20.99
CA TYR A 95 -7.80 5.72 -19.68
C TYR A 95 -6.50 6.09 -19.01
N SER A 96 -6.50 6.11 -17.70
CA SER A 96 -5.30 6.08 -16.87
C SER A 96 -5.12 4.72 -16.22
N SER A 97 -3.89 4.41 -15.82
CA SER A 97 -3.60 3.19 -15.07
C SER A 97 -2.74 3.50 -13.84
N ALA A 98 -2.56 2.52 -12.96
CA ALA A 98 -1.73 2.70 -11.78
C ALA A 98 -0.77 1.52 -11.61
N TYR A 99 0.44 1.80 -11.14
CA TYR A 99 1.43 0.82 -10.73
C TYR A 99 1.51 0.80 -9.20
N HIS A 100 0.89 -0.19 -8.59
CA HIS A 100 0.79 -0.27 -7.13
C HIS A 100 1.81 -1.20 -6.48
N THR A 101 2.20 -2.25 -7.18
CA THR A 101 2.96 -3.37 -6.61
C THR A 101 4.15 -3.70 -7.50
N LYS A 102 5.30 -3.99 -6.90
CA LYS A 102 6.46 -4.55 -7.61
C LYS A 102 6.18 -6.02 -8.00
N PHE A 103 5.15 -6.20 -8.81
CA PHE A 103 4.68 -7.52 -9.24
C PHE A 103 5.78 -8.39 -9.89
N PRO A 104 6.72 -7.84 -10.69
CA PRO A 104 7.83 -8.60 -11.22
C PRO A 104 8.73 -9.22 -10.14
N GLU A 105 9.02 -8.49 -9.08
CA GLU A 105 9.81 -8.97 -7.94
C GLU A 105 9.08 -10.08 -7.19
N TYR A 106 7.76 -9.95 -7.01
CA TYR A 106 6.94 -10.99 -6.39
C TYR A 106 6.92 -12.27 -7.23
N LEU A 107 6.72 -12.19 -8.54
CA LEU A 107 6.74 -13.36 -9.43
C LEU A 107 8.11 -14.04 -9.42
N LYS A 108 9.20 -13.27 -9.38
CA LYS A 108 10.54 -13.83 -9.25
C LYS A 108 10.70 -14.62 -7.94
N LEU A 109 10.25 -14.06 -6.81
CA LEU A 109 10.33 -14.72 -5.50
C LEU A 109 9.44 -15.96 -5.39
N MET A 110 8.28 -15.96 -6.04
CA MET A 110 7.27 -17.02 -5.92
C MET A 110 7.52 -18.21 -6.86
N ILE A 111 7.83 -17.91 -8.10
CA ILE A 111 7.89 -18.91 -9.19
C ILE A 111 9.19 -18.84 -10.01
N GLY A 112 10.16 -18.03 -9.59
CA GLY A 112 11.45 -17.88 -10.28
C GLY A 112 11.39 -17.16 -11.64
N LEU A 113 10.24 -16.54 -12.00
CA LEU A 113 10.09 -15.87 -13.29
C LEU A 113 11.04 -14.67 -13.40
N PRO A 114 11.88 -14.57 -14.47
CA PRO A 114 12.76 -13.43 -14.69
C PRO A 114 12.00 -12.10 -14.72
N THR A 115 12.48 -11.11 -13.96
CA THR A 115 11.81 -9.80 -13.87
C THR A 115 11.72 -9.08 -15.21
N SER A 116 12.66 -9.32 -16.13
CA SER A 116 12.67 -8.76 -17.50
C SER A 116 11.39 -9.08 -18.27
N ILE A 117 10.93 -10.33 -18.19
CA ILE A 117 9.70 -10.79 -18.86
C ILE A 117 8.49 -10.05 -18.27
N SER A 118 8.37 -10.04 -16.95
CA SER A 118 7.26 -9.38 -16.27
C SER A 118 7.24 -7.86 -16.52
N TYR A 119 8.42 -7.20 -16.51
CA TYR A 119 8.50 -5.76 -16.84
C TYR A 119 8.17 -5.47 -18.31
N SER A 120 8.52 -6.34 -19.25
CA SER A 120 8.13 -6.20 -20.66
C SER A 120 6.62 -6.27 -20.84
N PHE A 121 5.96 -7.20 -20.14
CA PHE A 121 4.49 -7.29 -20.11
C PHE A 121 3.87 -6.01 -19.52
N LEU A 122 4.33 -5.56 -18.34
CA LEU A 122 3.80 -4.37 -17.68
C LEU A 122 4.01 -3.10 -18.50
N LYS A 123 5.19 -2.95 -19.12
CA LYS A 123 5.46 -1.83 -20.05
C LYS A 123 4.46 -1.81 -21.20
N LYS A 124 4.22 -2.96 -21.85
CA LYS A 124 3.22 -3.09 -22.92
C LYS A 124 1.80 -2.80 -22.42
N PHE A 125 1.48 -3.20 -21.18
CA PHE A 125 0.18 -2.95 -20.57
C PHE A 125 -0.07 -1.46 -20.36
N HIS A 126 0.91 -0.73 -19.80
CA HIS A 126 0.77 0.68 -19.43
C HIS A 126 1.00 1.67 -20.58
N ARG A 127 1.67 1.27 -21.65
CA ARG A 127 2.12 2.15 -22.74
C ARG A 127 1.03 3.03 -23.36
N SER A 128 -0.21 2.53 -23.44
CA SER A 128 -1.33 3.26 -24.06
C SER A 128 -2.15 4.09 -23.05
N SER A 129 -1.74 4.12 -21.77
CA SER A 129 -2.38 4.96 -20.76
C SER A 129 -2.02 6.43 -20.98
N LYS A 130 -2.97 7.34 -20.79
CA LYS A 130 -2.69 8.77 -20.74
C LYS A 130 -1.74 9.14 -19.58
N ALA A 131 -1.93 8.48 -18.44
CA ALA A 131 -1.08 8.60 -17.26
C ALA A 131 -0.98 7.25 -16.55
N VAL A 132 0.23 6.92 -16.11
CA VAL A 132 0.50 5.79 -15.22
C VAL A 132 0.79 6.36 -13.84
N LEU A 133 -0.13 6.14 -12.90
CA LEU A 133 -0.02 6.67 -11.55
C LEU A 133 0.95 5.84 -10.72
N VAL A 134 1.97 6.48 -10.18
CA VAL A 134 3.01 5.85 -9.36
C VAL A 134 3.06 6.47 -7.97
N PRO A 135 3.28 5.68 -6.91
CA PRO A 135 3.08 6.13 -5.54
C PRO A 135 4.23 6.98 -4.98
N SER A 136 5.43 6.91 -5.56
CA SER A 136 6.61 7.57 -5.01
C SER A 136 7.62 7.98 -6.08
N ASN A 137 8.49 8.96 -5.75
CA ASN A 137 9.55 9.42 -6.64
C ASN A 137 10.57 8.32 -6.97
N SER A 138 10.91 7.49 -5.99
CA SER A 138 11.82 6.37 -6.19
C SER A 138 11.23 5.33 -7.14
N CYS A 139 9.96 4.99 -6.96
CA CYS A 139 9.24 4.10 -7.87
C CYS A 139 9.21 4.69 -9.30
N LYS A 140 8.92 5.99 -9.42
CA LYS A 140 8.97 6.69 -10.72
C LYS A 140 10.33 6.58 -11.37
N LYS A 141 11.41 6.86 -10.64
CA LYS A 141 12.79 6.76 -11.16
C LYS A 141 13.15 5.34 -11.58
N GLU A 142 12.75 4.33 -10.81
CA GLU A 142 13.00 2.92 -11.18
C GLU A 142 12.28 2.53 -12.48
N LEU A 143 11.01 2.92 -12.62
CA LEU A 143 10.23 2.60 -13.82
C LEU A 143 10.73 3.35 -15.06
N LEU A 144 11.16 4.63 -14.93
CA LEU A 144 11.80 5.36 -16.02
C LEU A 144 13.03 4.64 -16.53
N LYS A 145 13.91 4.13 -15.63
CA LYS A 145 15.09 3.34 -16.02
C LYS A 145 14.73 2.03 -16.75
N LYS A 146 13.52 1.51 -16.53
CA LYS A 146 12.98 0.32 -17.21
C LYS A 146 12.23 0.65 -18.50
N GLY A 147 12.25 1.94 -18.93
CA GLY A 147 11.64 2.42 -20.17
C GLY A 147 10.12 2.56 -20.11
N PHE A 148 9.55 2.81 -18.92
CA PHE A 148 8.19 3.30 -18.79
C PHE A 148 8.15 4.79 -19.04
N ASP A 149 7.08 5.26 -19.65
CA ASP A 149 6.74 6.66 -19.90
C ASP A 149 5.43 7.04 -19.23
N ASN A 150 4.98 8.28 -19.41
CA ASN A 150 3.70 8.79 -18.89
C ASN A 150 3.50 8.64 -17.37
N LEU A 151 4.59 8.58 -16.59
CA LEU A 151 4.55 8.36 -15.16
C LEU A 151 4.16 9.64 -14.40
N THR A 152 3.05 9.58 -13.64
CA THR A 152 2.54 10.67 -12.83
C THR A 152 2.55 10.28 -11.36
N LEU A 153 3.10 11.14 -10.51
CA LEU A 153 3.08 10.90 -9.06
C LEU A 153 1.64 10.98 -8.53
N TRP A 154 1.31 10.05 -7.65
CA TRP A 154 0.02 9.97 -6.99
C TRP A 154 0.15 9.60 -5.53
N THR A 155 -0.16 10.50 -4.66
CA THR A 155 -0.06 10.34 -3.21
C THR A 155 -1.18 9.46 -2.62
N ARG A 156 -1.10 9.25 -1.30
CA ARG A 156 -2.08 8.55 -0.46
C ARG A 156 -2.51 9.46 0.67
N GLY A 157 -3.50 9.01 1.44
CA GLY A 157 -3.97 9.70 2.62
C GLY A 157 -4.17 8.77 3.80
N VAL A 158 -4.48 9.33 4.96
CA VAL A 158 -4.87 8.59 6.16
C VAL A 158 -6.27 9.03 6.57
N SER A 159 -7.13 8.06 6.87
CA SER A 159 -8.51 8.30 7.28
C SER A 159 -8.56 8.86 8.71
N LYS A 160 -9.56 9.69 9.00
CA LYS A 160 -9.67 10.36 10.31
C LYS A 160 -9.86 9.37 11.47
N ASP A 161 -10.55 8.29 11.21
CA ASP A 161 -10.80 7.20 12.17
C ASP A 161 -9.54 6.41 12.53
N LEU A 162 -8.50 6.47 11.68
CA LEU A 162 -7.18 5.91 11.93
C LEU A 162 -6.24 6.86 12.68
N ILE A 163 -6.71 7.99 13.19
CA ILE A 163 -5.89 8.98 13.90
C ILE A 163 -6.40 9.13 15.33
N ALA A 164 -5.69 8.55 16.30
CA ALA A 164 -5.98 8.70 17.72
C ALA A 164 -5.33 9.97 18.32
N PRO A 165 -5.86 10.53 19.42
CA PRO A 165 -5.13 11.49 20.24
C PRO A 165 -3.80 10.88 20.72
N LEU A 166 -2.75 11.68 20.83
CA LEU A 166 -1.55 11.21 21.51
C LEU A 166 -1.84 11.06 23.01
N PRO A 167 -1.37 9.98 23.63
CA PRO A 167 -1.45 9.86 25.08
C PRO A 167 -0.68 11.03 25.73
N LYS A 168 -1.18 11.52 26.88
CA LYS A 168 -0.42 12.51 27.66
C LYS A 168 0.99 11.95 27.90
N GLN A 169 2.02 12.78 27.63
CA GLN A 169 3.39 12.36 27.81
C GLN A 169 3.61 11.93 29.26
N LYS A 170 3.73 10.63 29.48
CA LYS A 170 4.29 10.09 30.73
C LYS A 170 5.82 10.26 30.61
N LYS A 171 6.47 10.74 31.67
CA LYS A 171 7.93 10.75 31.76
C LYS A 171 8.45 9.39 31.32
N ILE A 172 9.38 9.38 30.35
CA ILE A 172 9.98 8.15 29.83
C ILE A 172 10.69 7.48 31.00
N ASN A 173 10.15 6.39 31.47
CA ASN A 173 10.83 5.57 32.48
C ASN A 173 11.93 4.80 31.75
N LYS A 174 13.18 5.24 31.89
CA LYS A 174 14.36 4.70 31.18
C LYS A 174 14.59 3.19 31.38
N SER A 175 13.89 2.58 32.35
CA SER A 175 13.97 1.14 32.64
C SER A 175 13.03 0.26 31.82
N LYS A 176 12.13 0.82 31.00
CA LYS A 176 11.18 0.04 30.20
C LYS A 176 11.72 -0.23 28.81
N LYS A 177 11.51 -1.47 28.31
CA LYS A 177 11.78 -1.81 26.90
C LYS A 177 11.00 -0.87 25.96
N ILE A 178 11.62 -0.49 24.84
CA ILE A 178 10.98 0.29 23.78
C ILE A 178 9.84 -0.54 23.16
N LYS A 179 8.64 0.06 23.06
CA LYS A 179 7.46 -0.56 22.45
C LYS A 179 7.50 -0.37 20.93
N VAL A 180 7.70 -1.45 20.23
CA VAL A 180 7.83 -1.47 18.76
C VAL A 180 6.58 -2.07 18.14
N LEU A 181 6.00 -1.35 17.17
CA LEU A 181 4.84 -1.79 16.41
C LEU A 181 5.22 -2.11 14.97
N SER A 182 4.74 -3.21 14.44
CA SER A 182 4.67 -3.47 13.00
C SER A 182 3.24 -3.78 12.60
N VAL A 183 2.80 -3.24 11.46
CA VAL A 183 1.44 -3.42 10.92
C VAL A 183 1.54 -3.81 9.46
N GLY A 184 0.88 -4.90 9.08
CA GLY A 184 0.83 -5.33 7.70
C GLY A 184 0.54 -6.81 7.53
N ARG A 185 0.55 -7.26 6.28
CA ARG A 185 0.40 -8.67 5.95
C ARG A 185 1.62 -9.46 6.41
N LEU A 186 1.38 -10.61 7.02
CA LEU A 186 2.43 -11.53 7.46
C LEU A 186 2.78 -12.52 6.35
N SER A 187 3.64 -12.08 5.45
CA SER A 187 4.08 -12.84 4.28
C SER A 187 5.59 -12.68 4.06
N LYS A 188 6.18 -13.60 3.31
CA LYS A 188 7.64 -13.71 3.16
C LYS A 188 8.31 -12.42 2.67
N GLU A 189 7.67 -11.71 1.73
CA GLU A 189 8.17 -10.47 1.16
C GLU A 189 8.13 -9.27 2.13
N LYS A 190 7.39 -9.40 3.25
CA LYS A 190 7.34 -8.37 4.31
C LYS A 190 8.47 -8.51 5.33
N ASN A 191 9.19 -9.62 5.31
CA ASN A 191 10.38 -9.87 6.12
C ASN A 191 10.18 -9.57 7.63
N ILE A 192 8.98 -9.87 8.15
CA ILE A 192 8.62 -9.58 9.56
C ILE A 192 9.50 -10.34 10.54
N GLU A 193 10.04 -11.48 10.15
CA GLU A 193 10.91 -12.32 10.99
C GLU A 193 12.17 -11.57 11.43
N GLU A 194 12.70 -10.64 10.62
CA GLU A 194 13.84 -9.79 10.99
C GLU A 194 13.55 -8.97 12.27
N LEU A 195 12.31 -8.47 12.42
CA LEU A 195 11.89 -7.80 13.65
C LEU A 195 11.70 -8.80 14.79
N CYS A 196 11.13 -9.98 14.52
CA CYS A 196 10.87 -10.99 15.53
C CYS A 196 12.15 -11.48 16.23
N LEU A 197 13.28 -11.52 15.54
CA LEU A 197 14.58 -11.85 16.11
C LEU A 197 15.04 -10.91 17.22
N LEU A 198 14.41 -9.74 17.35
CA LEU A 198 14.73 -8.73 18.36
C LEU A 198 13.81 -8.78 19.60
N GLN A 199 13.01 -9.85 19.78
CA GLN A 199 12.01 -9.98 20.85
C GLN A 199 12.57 -9.85 22.27
N ASP A 200 13.84 -10.19 22.50
CA ASP A 200 14.45 -10.09 23.83
C ASP A 200 14.88 -8.63 24.17
N LYS A 201 15.09 -7.80 23.15
CA LYS A 201 15.53 -6.40 23.28
C LYS A 201 14.39 -5.41 23.37
N PHE A 202 13.25 -5.69 22.72
CA PHE A 202 12.11 -4.79 22.57
C PHE A 202 10.79 -5.45 22.99
N GLU A 203 9.80 -4.63 23.38
CA GLU A 203 8.40 -5.06 23.52
C GLU A 203 7.72 -4.95 22.15
N ILE A 204 7.58 -6.08 21.44
CA ILE A 204 7.14 -6.10 20.05
C ILE A 204 5.66 -6.45 19.97
N THR A 205 4.92 -5.65 19.21
CA THR A 205 3.52 -5.93 18.81
C THR A 205 3.42 -5.98 17.29
N ILE A 206 2.77 -7.02 16.78
CA ILE A 206 2.53 -7.24 15.37
C ILE A 206 1.02 -7.26 15.12
N VAL A 207 0.55 -6.40 14.21
CA VAL A 207 -0.86 -6.31 13.79
C VAL A 207 -0.98 -6.72 12.34
N GLY A 208 -1.84 -7.67 12.05
CA GLY A 208 -2.11 -8.19 10.73
C GLY A 208 -2.19 -9.70 10.73
N ASP A 209 -2.40 -10.26 9.55
CA ASP A 209 -2.53 -11.69 9.30
C ASP A 209 -1.87 -12.04 7.97
N GLY A 210 -1.71 -13.32 7.68
CA GLY A 210 -1.12 -13.78 6.43
C GLY A 210 -0.50 -15.18 6.53
N PRO A 211 0.08 -15.69 5.43
CA PRO A 211 0.61 -17.04 5.36
C PRO A 211 1.64 -17.39 6.43
N GLN A 212 2.35 -16.40 6.96
CA GLN A 212 3.38 -16.64 8.00
C GLN A 212 2.86 -16.44 9.43
N TYR A 213 1.59 -16.04 9.63
CA TYR A 213 1.06 -15.73 10.97
C TYR A 213 1.28 -16.85 11.96
N GLN A 214 0.80 -18.06 11.65
CA GLN A 214 0.89 -19.21 12.58
C GLN A 214 2.33 -19.64 12.82
N PHE A 215 3.16 -19.66 11.78
CA PHE A 215 4.59 -19.97 11.90
C PHE A 215 5.31 -19.00 12.84
N LEU A 216 5.16 -17.68 12.63
CA LEU A 216 5.80 -16.66 13.46
C LEU A 216 5.29 -16.69 14.90
N LYS A 217 3.98 -16.83 15.09
CA LYS A 217 3.37 -16.87 16.42
C LYS A 217 3.85 -18.07 17.25
N ASN A 218 4.02 -19.23 16.61
CA ASN A 218 4.50 -20.42 17.31
C ASN A 218 6.02 -20.37 17.61
N LYS A 219 6.78 -19.67 16.76
CA LYS A 219 8.24 -19.56 16.90
C LYS A 219 8.68 -18.49 17.89
N TYR A 220 7.93 -17.40 18.04
CA TYR A 220 8.31 -16.22 18.81
C TYR A 220 7.29 -15.90 19.93
N ASN A 221 7.52 -16.50 21.12
CA ASN A 221 6.55 -16.47 22.23
C ASN A 221 6.49 -15.14 22.99
N ASN A 222 7.52 -14.29 22.88
CA ASN A 222 7.60 -13.00 23.57
C ASN A 222 7.03 -11.84 22.76
N ILE A 223 6.29 -12.13 21.67
CA ILE A 223 5.72 -11.14 20.76
C ILE A 223 4.18 -11.16 20.84
N SER A 224 3.58 -9.99 20.91
CA SER A 224 2.12 -9.85 20.86
C SER A 224 1.61 -9.85 19.41
N PHE A 225 1.00 -10.94 18.96
CA PHE A 225 0.33 -11.06 17.65
C PHE A 225 -1.16 -10.79 17.82
N LEU A 226 -1.68 -9.66 17.29
CA LEU A 226 -3.04 -9.18 17.52
C LEU A 226 -4.03 -9.51 16.39
N GLY A 227 -3.58 -10.15 15.30
CA GLY A 227 -4.42 -10.35 14.13
C GLY A 227 -4.81 -9.03 13.45
N TYR A 228 -5.85 -9.05 12.62
CA TYR A 228 -6.36 -7.81 11.99
C TYR A 228 -6.96 -6.85 13.02
N LYS A 229 -6.62 -5.56 12.91
CA LYS A 229 -7.23 -4.44 13.62
C LYS A 229 -7.54 -3.31 12.62
N PHE A 230 -8.61 -2.57 12.86
CA PHE A 230 -9.09 -1.53 11.95
C PHE A 230 -9.54 -0.27 12.70
N GLY A 231 -9.67 0.85 11.97
CA GLY A 231 -10.27 2.09 12.45
C GLY A 231 -9.68 2.58 13.78
N LYS A 232 -10.55 2.93 14.70
CA LYS A 232 -10.17 3.50 16.01
C LYS A 232 -9.32 2.57 16.88
N ASP A 233 -9.50 1.26 16.77
CA ASP A 233 -8.70 0.32 17.58
C ASP A 233 -7.27 0.24 17.06
N LEU A 234 -7.08 0.20 15.74
CA LEU A 234 -5.75 0.30 15.14
C LEU A 234 -5.09 1.66 15.46
N ALA A 235 -5.87 2.75 15.43
CA ALA A 235 -5.37 4.08 15.79
C ALA A 235 -4.84 4.14 17.24
N LYS A 236 -5.55 3.52 18.20
CA LYS A 236 -5.11 3.42 19.59
C LYS A 236 -3.81 2.62 19.72
N ILE A 237 -3.68 1.53 18.95
CA ILE A 237 -2.48 0.70 18.93
C ILE A 237 -1.30 1.53 18.40
N TYR A 238 -1.44 2.25 17.29
CA TYR A 238 -0.41 3.18 16.81
C TYR A 238 0.01 4.17 17.92
N ALA A 239 -0.96 4.83 18.55
CA ALA A 239 -0.67 5.88 19.54
C ALA A 239 0.00 5.35 20.83
N SER A 240 -0.16 4.06 21.16
CA SER A 240 0.35 3.45 22.41
C SER A 240 1.80 2.94 22.32
N HIS A 241 2.41 2.92 21.14
CA HIS A 241 3.77 2.44 20.90
C HIS A 241 4.78 3.57 20.77
N ASP A 242 6.06 3.25 20.77
CA ASP A 242 7.16 4.23 20.74
C ASP A 242 7.74 4.38 19.34
N VAL A 243 7.91 3.30 18.61
CA VAL A 243 8.50 3.24 17.28
C VAL A 243 7.67 2.34 16.37
N PHE A 244 7.48 2.75 15.13
CA PHE A 244 6.95 1.90 14.08
C PHE A 244 8.10 1.27 13.29
N CYS A 245 8.11 -0.04 13.18
CA CYS A 245 9.12 -0.77 12.44
C CYS A 245 8.56 -1.30 11.12
N PHE A 246 9.26 -0.99 10.02
CA PHE A 246 8.88 -1.42 8.67
C PHE A 246 10.02 -2.19 8.02
N THR A 247 9.85 -3.50 7.87
CA THR A 247 10.87 -4.45 7.42
C THR A 247 10.83 -4.76 5.92
N SER A 248 9.72 -4.43 5.24
CA SER A 248 9.56 -4.74 3.82
C SER A 248 10.51 -3.95 2.91
N GLU A 249 11.10 -4.64 1.93
CA GLU A 249 12.00 -4.05 0.93
C GLU A 249 11.34 -3.94 -0.46
N THR A 250 10.16 -4.53 -0.65
CA THR A 250 9.49 -4.63 -1.95
C THR A 250 8.29 -3.71 -2.11
N ASP A 251 7.92 -2.98 -1.08
CA ASP A 251 6.80 -2.04 -1.16
C ASP A 251 7.12 -0.83 -2.04
N THR A 252 6.16 -0.44 -2.86
CA THR A 252 6.26 0.76 -3.69
C THR A 252 6.03 2.05 -2.91
N PHE A 253 5.34 1.97 -1.75
CA PHE A 253 4.99 3.11 -0.90
C PHE A 253 5.03 2.74 0.60
N GLY A 254 4.12 1.89 1.07
CA GLY A 254 3.96 1.58 2.49
C GLY A 254 2.94 2.52 3.16
N ILE A 255 1.66 2.29 2.92
CA ILE A 255 0.56 3.12 3.50
C ILE A 255 0.62 3.14 5.03
N VAL A 256 1.01 2.02 5.66
CA VAL A 256 1.16 1.89 7.12
C VAL A 256 2.24 2.81 7.70
N ILE A 257 3.22 3.24 6.88
CA ILE A 257 4.23 4.23 7.29
C ILE A 257 3.58 5.59 7.52
N ILE A 258 2.73 6.04 6.59
CA ILE A 258 2.02 7.33 6.76
C ILE A 258 0.98 7.26 7.87
N GLU A 259 0.35 6.10 8.10
CA GLU A 259 -0.54 5.87 9.24
C GLU A 259 0.21 6.00 10.58
N ALA A 260 1.40 5.38 10.70
CA ALA A 260 2.27 5.51 11.86
C ALA A 260 2.66 6.97 12.11
N LEU A 261 3.16 7.68 11.09
CA LEU A 261 3.55 9.08 11.18
C LEU A 261 2.36 9.99 11.56
N CYS A 262 1.17 9.77 10.98
CA CYS A 262 -0.05 10.52 11.33
C CYS A 262 -0.51 10.27 12.78
N ASN A 263 -0.08 9.19 13.40
CA ASN A 263 -0.26 8.89 14.81
C ASN A 263 0.93 9.30 15.68
N GLY A 264 1.94 9.93 15.09
CA GLY A 264 3.11 10.44 15.81
C GLY A 264 4.20 9.41 16.07
N LEU A 265 4.12 8.19 15.49
CA LEU A 265 5.18 7.22 15.62
C LEU A 265 6.32 7.53 14.65
N PRO A 266 7.55 7.67 15.14
CA PRO A 266 8.73 7.68 14.28
C PRO A 266 8.93 6.29 13.65
N VAL A 267 9.51 6.28 12.45
CA VAL A 267 9.61 5.07 11.62
C VAL A 267 11.05 4.58 11.53
N ALA A 268 11.29 3.35 11.94
CA ALA A 268 12.52 2.61 11.69
C ALA A 268 12.34 1.73 10.44
N ALA A 269 13.15 1.94 9.40
CA ALA A 269 13.03 1.21 8.15
C ALA A 269 14.36 1.12 7.41
N LYS A 270 14.45 0.23 6.41
CA LYS A 270 15.56 0.19 5.46
C LYS A 270 15.46 1.34 4.47
N ASN A 271 16.62 1.79 3.93
CA ASN A 271 16.69 2.87 2.93
C ASN A 271 16.40 2.34 1.51
N VAL A 272 15.17 1.92 1.30
CA VAL A 272 14.69 1.32 0.03
C VAL A 272 13.50 2.11 -0.53
N THR A 273 13.09 1.77 -1.75
CA THR A 273 11.89 2.34 -2.41
C THR A 273 10.66 2.21 -1.49
N GLY A 274 9.85 3.26 -1.44
CA GLY A 274 8.74 3.39 -0.49
C GLY A 274 9.19 4.13 0.77
N PRO A 275 9.85 3.49 1.75
CA PRO A 275 10.31 4.17 2.97
C PRO A 275 11.11 5.45 2.73
N LYS A 276 12.09 5.46 1.81
CA LYS A 276 12.94 6.63 1.55
C LYS A 276 12.21 7.84 0.95
N ASP A 277 11.00 7.64 0.42
CA ASP A 277 10.19 8.71 -0.14
C ASP A 277 9.24 9.34 0.90
N ILE A 278 9.04 8.66 2.03
CA ILE A 278 8.08 9.06 3.08
C ILE A 278 8.80 9.49 4.34
N VAL A 279 9.85 8.74 4.70
CA VAL A 279 10.62 8.97 5.93
C VAL A 279 11.69 10.02 5.69
N ALA A 280 11.52 11.19 6.31
CA ALA A 280 12.56 12.21 6.39
C ALA A 280 13.60 11.75 7.44
N HIS A 281 14.72 11.19 6.96
CA HIS A 281 15.77 10.60 7.79
C HIS A 281 16.24 11.57 8.88
N LYS A 282 16.32 11.11 10.12
CA LYS A 282 16.66 11.89 11.34
C LYS A 282 15.66 12.99 11.73
N GLN A 283 14.49 13.08 11.07
CA GLN A 283 13.44 14.05 11.42
C GLN A 283 12.16 13.36 11.91
N ASN A 284 11.62 12.40 11.15
CA ASN A 284 10.44 11.63 11.52
C ASN A 284 10.67 10.11 11.54
N GLY A 285 11.93 9.68 11.34
CA GLY A 285 12.34 8.29 11.38
C GLY A 285 13.82 8.12 11.07
N PHE A 286 14.28 6.89 11.15
CA PHE A 286 15.66 6.52 10.85
C PHE A 286 15.70 5.43 9.77
N LEU A 287 16.38 5.72 8.67
CA LEU A 287 16.62 4.80 7.57
C LEU A 287 18.03 4.20 7.70
N GLY A 288 18.12 2.90 7.89
CA GLY A 288 19.40 2.21 8.07
C GLY A 288 19.34 0.73 7.72
N SER A 289 20.50 0.10 7.55
CA SER A 289 20.62 -1.35 7.30
C SER A 289 20.49 -2.17 8.59
N ASN A 290 20.90 -1.62 9.72
CA ASN A 290 20.76 -2.24 11.04
C ASN A 290 19.43 -1.82 11.67
N LEU A 291 18.50 -2.76 11.78
CA LEU A 291 17.15 -2.52 12.27
C LEU A 291 17.11 -2.15 13.75
N GLU A 292 17.91 -2.83 14.58
CA GLU A 292 18.04 -2.56 16.02
C GLU A 292 18.47 -1.13 16.27
N LEU A 293 19.56 -0.71 15.63
CA LEU A 293 20.07 0.66 15.73
C LEU A 293 19.04 1.69 15.25
N SER A 294 18.31 1.38 14.17
CA SER A 294 17.27 2.26 13.64
C SER A 294 16.13 2.46 14.65
N ILE A 295 15.70 1.40 15.32
CA ILE A 295 14.67 1.45 16.38
C ILE A 295 15.15 2.32 17.56
N ILE A 296 16.37 2.08 18.06
CA ILE A 296 16.94 2.84 19.18
C ILE A 296 17.03 4.34 18.84
N LYS A 297 17.50 4.68 17.63
CA LYS A 297 17.58 6.10 17.19
C LYS A 297 16.21 6.77 17.09
N CYS A 298 15.18 6.02 16.70
CA CYS A 298 13.79 6.54 16.58
C CYS A 298 13.15 6.84 17.93
N SER A 299 13.48 6.13 19.00
CA SER A 299 12.77 6.23 20.30
C SER A 299 12.78 7.64 20.94
N ASN A 300 13.72 8.49 20.55
CA ASN A 300 13.90 9.84 21.10
C ASN A 300 13.22 10.96 20.28
N TYR A 301 12.47 10.64 19.22
CA TYR A 301 11.87 11.67 18.37
C TYR A 301 10.59 12.26 18.95
N ASN A 302 10.34 13.55 18.66
CA ASN A 302 9.16 14.27 19.12
C ASN A 302 7.88 13.84 18.37
N LYS A 303 7.09 12.98 19.01
CA LYS A 303 5.86 12.43 18.48
C LYS A 303 4.82 13.49 18.07
N THR A 304 4.72 14.58 18.83
CA THR A 304 3.76 15.68 18.57
C THR A 304 4.10 16.40 17.29
N ASN A 305 5.38 16.70 17.08
CA ASN A 305 5.84 17.36 15.85
C ASN A 305 5.68 16.45 14.62
N ILE A 306 6.05 15.18 14.72
CA ILE A 306 5.84 14.18 13.66
C ILE A 306 4.39 14.14 13.23
N LYS A 307 3.46 14.02 14.19
CA LYS A 307 2.03 13.96 13.94
C LYS A 307 1.50 15.22 13.24
N LYS A 308 1.90 16.41 13.72
CA LYS A 308 1.48 17.69 13.16
C LYS A 308 1.85 17.81 11.68
N ILE A 309 3.09 17.48 11.33
CA ILE A 309 3.60 17.56 9.95
C ILE A 309 2.93 16.50 9.07
N ALA A 310 2.86 15.25 9.52
CA ALA A 310 2.31 14.15 8.74
C ALA A 310 0.82 14.39 8.37
N ARG A 311 0.01 14.84 9.31
CA ARG A 311 -1.41 15.11 9.06
C ARG A 311 -1.67 16.21 8.02
N LYS A 312 -0.77 17.16 7.88
CA LYS A 312 -0.85 18.20 6.85
C LYS A 312 -0.59 17.64 5.45
N ASN A 313 0.31 16.65 5.34
CA ASN A 313 0.80 16.16 4.06
C ASN A 313 -0.04 15.02 3.46
N TRP A 314 -0.72 14.21 4.30
CA TRP A 314 -1.36 12.97 3.86
C TRP A 314 -2.89 13.06 3.94
N SER A 315 -3.53 13.50 2.82
CA SER A 315 -4.98 13.70 2.71
C SER A 315 -5.57 12.92 1.54
N TRP A 316 -6.64 12.15 1.80
CA TRP A 316 -7.39 11.46 0.75
C TRP A 316 -8.06 12.42 -0.26
N ARG A 317 -8.44 13.63 0.16
CA ARG A 317 -8.97 14.64 -0.77
C ARG A 317 -7.93 15.08 -1.80
N ASN A 318 -6.67 15.25 -1.37
CA ASN A 318 -5.58 15.58 -2.29
C ASN A 318 -5.29 14.40 -3.24
N ALA A 319 -5.27 13.17 -2.74
CA ALA A 319 -5.09 11.98 -3.55
C ALA A 319 -6.24 11.80 -4.58
N GLU A 320 -7.48 12.07 -4.19
CA GLU A 320 -8.66 12.04 -5.05
C GLU A 320 -8.52 13.06 -6.18
N LYS A 321 -8.18 14.31 -5.86
CA LYS A 321 -7.95 15.35 -6.85
C LYS A 321 -6.88 14.96 -7.86
N MET A 322 -5.72 14.48 -7.41
CA MET A 322 -4.63 14.05 -8.30
C MET A 322 -5.05 12.91 -9.24
N LEU A 323 -5.83 11.93 -8.74
CA LEU A 323 -6.35 10.84 -9.57
C LEU A 323 -7.22 11.38 -10.69
N PHE A 324 -8.22 12.19 -10.38
CA PHE A 324 -9.17 12.67 -11.40
C PHE A 324 -8.57 13.73 -12.32
N ASP A 325 -7.66 14.56 -11.85
CA ASP A 325 -6.89 15.47 -12.71
C ASP A 325 -6.07 14.71 -13.76
N SER A 326 -5.49 13.56 -13.38
CA SER A 326 -4.73 12.72 -14.31
C SER A 326 -5.59 11.92 -15.29
N LEU A 327 -6.85 11.70 -14.97
CA LEU A 327 -7.81 10.96 -15.80
C LEU A 327 -8.56 11.86 -16.77
N LEU A 328 -8.89 13.09 -16.35
CA LEU A 328 -9.79 13.98 -17.08
C LEU A 328 -9.08 15.04 -17.93
N LYS A 329 -7.77 15.24 -17.71
CA LYS A 329 -6.87 16.02 -18.59
C LYS A 329 -6.42 15.18 -19.78
#